data_53452a7d83895dc5647fd925d14ef811
#
_entry.id   53452a7d83895dc5647fd925d14ef811
#
_cell.length_a   1.000
_cell.length_b   1.000
_cell.length_c   1.000
_cell.angle_alpha   90.00
_cell.angle_beta   90.00
_cell.angle_gamma   90.00
#
_symmetry.space_group_name_H-M   'P 1'
#
loop_
_entity.id
_entity.type
_entity.pdbx_description
1 polymer ?
#
loop_
_entity_poly.entity_id
_entity_poly.type
_entity_poly.pdbx_seq_one_letter_code
_entity_poly.pdbx_strand_id
1 'polypeptide(L)'
;MKYINWYDNAISQDYCQHLVDKFHGNKHLGFTNNTSVKQFTELNYSKHLDLYAQEINVLANLLSKYVLQYIEDNDIQEWQFPLYNIGEWKFEDFRHKCYAPDVGKFEDHVDGATMYSKDRYLVMFIYLEDGEGGETVLLDQDIAVERKAGRLLMFPPAWTYLHRANIPLGNEKNIIGSYLRFTKE
;
A
#
# COMPACT_ATOMS: atom_id res chain seq x y z
N MET A 1 -18.36 -1.47 6.12
CA MET A 1 -18.17 -2.31 4.93
C MET A 1 -17.22 -3.43 5.29
N LYS A 2 -17.49 -4.66 4.91
CA LYS A 2 -16.69 -5.76 5.44
C LYS A 2 -15.33 -5.84 4.73
N TYR A 3 -14.25 -5.85 5.52
CA TYR A 3 -12.86 -6.03 5.08
C TYR A 3 -12.21 -4.89 4.27
N ILE A 4 -12.82 -3.72 4.17
CA ILE A 4 -12.19 -2.52 3.64
C ILE A 4 -12.15 -1.48 4.77
N ASN A 5 -10.97 -1.22 5.29
CA ASN A 5 -10.77 -0.28 6.38
C ASN A 5 -9.72 0.75 6.00
N TRP A 6 -9.89 1.98 6.46
CA TRP A 6 -8.83 2.97 6.42
C TRP A 6 -8.69 3.64 7.78
N TYR A 7 -7.46 3.97 8.10
CA TYR A 7 -7.07 4.56 9.39
C TYR A 7 -6.38 5.88 9.11
N ASP A 8 -7.02 6.99 9.51
CA ASP A 8 -6.44 8.32 9.40
C ASP A 8 -5.36 8.51 10.47
N ASN A 9 -4.33 9.31 10.13
CA ASN A 9 -3.20 9.59 11.01
C ASN A 9 -2.46 8.34 11.50
N ALA A 10 -2.41 7.29 10.67
CA ALA A 10 -1.64 6.09 10.98
C ALA A 10 -0.14 6.39 11.14
N ILE A 11 0.38 7.34 10.35
CA ILE A 11 1.70 7.96 10.55
C ILE A 11 1.55 9.49 10.59
N SER A 12 2.54 10.17 11.20
CA SER A 12 2.53 11.64 11.27
C SER A 12 2.78 12.26 9.90
N GLN A 13 2.28 13.49 9.72
CA GLN A 13 2.55 14.25 8.49
C GLN A 13 4.03 14.53 8.29
N ASP A 14 4.78 14.81 9.37
CA ASP A 14 6.24 15.00 9.29
C ASP A 14 6.95 13.75 8.79
N TYR A 15 6.49 12.57 9.21
CA TYR A 15 7.07 11.32 8.72
C TYR A 15 6.65 11.02 7.27
N CYS A 16 5.44 11.39 6.86
CA CYS A 16 5.05 11.36 5.45
C CYS A 16 5.99 12.21 4.60
N GLN A 17 6.22 13.46 5.00
CA GLN A 17 7.12 14.37 4.30
C GLN A 17 8.55 13.85 4.24
N HIS A 18 9.06 13.31 5.36
CA HIS A 18 10.38 12.65 5.39
C HIS A 18 10.49 11.53 4.33
N LEU A 19 9.46 10.68 4.19
CA LEU A 19 9.46 9.59 3.20
C LEU A 19 9.43 10.13 1.77
N VAL A 20 8.66 11.17 1.51
CA VAL A 20 8.57 11.83 0.19
C VAL A 20 9.92 12.47 -0.17
N ASP A 21 10.52 13.26 0.72
CA ASP A 21 11.81 13.91 0.51
C ASP A 21 12.92 12.88 0.24
N LYS A 22 12.92 11.80 1.02
CA LYS A 22 13.90 10.72 0.87
C LYS A 22 13.72 9.97 -0.45
N PHE A 23 12.48 9.77 -0.90
CA PHE A 23 12.20 9.22 -2.23
C PHE A 23 12.74 10.14 -3.32
N HIS A 24 12.46 11.44 -3.28
CA HIS A 24 12.93 12.39 -4.28
C HIS A 24 14.45 12.47 -4.35
N GLY A 25 15.12 12.44 -3.20
CA GLY A 25 16.60 12.40 -3.14
C GLY A 25 17.20 11.12 -3.77
N ASN A 26 16.43 10.02 -3.81
CA ASN A 26 16.87 8.71 -4.29
C ASN A 26 16.07 8.19 -5.50
N LYS A 27 15.26 9.03 -6.16
CA LYS A 27 14.39 8.66 -7.28
C LYS A 27 15.13 7.97 -8.43
N HIS A 28 16.40 8.26 -8.62
CA HIS A 28 17.27 7.66 -9.63
C HIS A 28 17.51 6.15 -9.41
N LEU A 29 17.29 5.63 -8.20
CA LEU A 29 17.36 4.20 -7.86
C LEU A 29 16.05 3.46 -8.20
N GLY A 30 15.02 4.20 -8.55
CA GLY A 30 13.69 3.69 -8.84
C GLY A 30 13.55 3.21 -10.28
N PHE A 31 12.42 2.57 -10.54
CA PHE A 31 12.01 2.10 -11.86
C PHE A 31 10.71 2.80 -12.29
N THR A 32 10.67 3.32 -13.51
CA THR A 32 9.48 3.97 -14.05
C THR A 32 8.68 2.99 -14.92
N ASN A 33 7.45 2.70 -14.48
CA ASN A 33 6.43 2.06 -15.30
C ASN A 33 5.77 3.13 -16.17
N ASN A 34 5.81 2.93 -17.47
CA ASN A 34 5.16 3.83 -18.43
C ASN A 34 4.47 3.00 -19.52
N THR A 35 3.40 2.33 -19.13
CA THR A 35 2.56 1.53 -20.01
C THR A 35 1.14 2.13 -20.06
N SER A 36 0.29 1.63 -20.95
CA SER A 36 -1.13 2.03 -20.97
C SER A 36 -1.87 1.71 -19.67
N VAL A 37 -1.39 0.71 -18.92
CA VAL A 37 -2.00 0.21 -17.68
C VAL A 37 -1.37 0.81 -16.43
N LYS A 38 -0.07 1.08 -16.44
CA LYS A 38 0.71 1.53 -15.26
C LYS A 38 1.57 2.71 -15.62
N GLN A 39 1.35 3.83 -14.92
CA GLN A 39 2.13 5.06 -15.09
C GLN A 39 2.52 5.61 -13.72
N PHE A 40 3.66 5.17 -13.20
CA PHE A 40 4.25 5.62 -11.93
C PHE A 40 5.73 5.26 -11.85
N THR A 41 6.48 5.97 -11.02
CA THR A 41 7.84 5.58 -10.62
C THR A 41 7.78 4.81 -9.32
N GLU A 42 8.46 3.67 -9.24
CA GLU A 42 8.52 2.81 -8.05
C GLU A 42 9.94 2.70 -7.53
N LEU A 43 10.14 2.87 -6.23
CA LEU A 43 11.38 2.58 -5.52
C LEU A 43 11.11 1.49 -4.48
N ASN A 44 11.80 0.36 -4.62
CA ASN A 44 11.70 -0.76 -3.69
C ASN A 44 12.73 -0.60 -2.57
N TYR A 45 12.27 -0.28 -1.36
CA TYR A 45 13.11 -0.06 -0.19
C TYR A 45 13.93 -1.30 0.21
N SER A 46 13.36 -2.49 0.04
CA SER A 46 14.04 -3.75 0.41
C SER A 46 15.24 -4.08 -0.48
N LYS A 47 15.37 -3.42 -1.63
CA LYS A 47 16.55 -3.53 -2.50
C LYS A 47 17.68 -2.56 -2.14
N HIS A 48 17.43 -1.64 -1.20
CA HIS A 48 18.35 -0.58 -0.79
C HIS A 48 18.40 -0.47 0.74
N LEU A 49 18.73 -1.59 1.40
CA LEU A 49 18.74 -1.70 2.86
C LEU A 49 19.73 -0.76 3.53
N ASP A 50 20.84 -0.45 2.87
CA ASP A 50 21.83 0.53 3.32
C ASP A 50 21.21 1.94 3.52
N LEU A 51 20.16 2.27 2.76
CA LEU A 51 19.46 3.54 2.82
C LEU A 51 18.16 3.49 3.60
N TYR A 52 17.43 2.36 3.54
CA TYR A 52 16.01 2.30 3.97
C TYR A 52 15.72 1.32 5.11
N ALA A 53 16.74 0.70 5.74
CA ALA A 53 16.50 -0.27 6.81
C ALA A 53 15.71 0.32 7.99
N GLN A 54 15.95 1.59 8.33
CA GLN A 54 15.23 2.27 9.42
C GLN A 54 13.75 2.46 9.06
N GLU A 55 13.44 2.94 7.85
CA GLU A 55 12.07 3.14 7.37
C GLU A 55 11.31 1.82 7.28
N ILE A 56 11.96 0.76 6.78
CA ILE A 56 11.38 -0.59 6.75
C ILE A 56 11.00 -1.05 8.15
N ASN A 57 11.87 -0.89 9.13
CA ASN A 57 11.59 -1.29 10.51
C ASN A 57 10.43 -0.48 11.13
N VAL A 58 10.41 0.83 10.92
CA VAL A 58 9.31 1.71 11.40
C VAL A 58 7.98 1.29 10.76
N LEU A 59 7.96 1.12 9.44
CA LEU A 59 6.76 0.73 8.69
C LEU A 59 6.29 -0.67 9.07
N ALA A 60 7.19 -1.65 9.22
CA ALA A 60 6.83 -3.00 9.62
C ALA A 60 6.19 -3.04 11.02
N ASN A 61 6.77 -2.34 11.99
CA ASN A 61 6.20 -2.24 13.33
C ASN A 61 4.82 -1.56 13.33
N LEU A 62 4.67 -0.49 12.55
CA LEU A 62 3.41 0.21 12.38
C LEU A 62 2.34 -0.72 11.79
N LEU A 63 2.65 -1.35 10.66
CA LEU A 63 1.70 -2.21 9.97
C LEU A 63 1.33 -3.44 10.80
N SER A 64 2.26 -4.00 11.58
CA SER A 64 1.96 -5.09 12.52
C SER A 64 0.87 -4.71 13.51
N LYS A 65 0.94 -3.50 14.07
CA LYS A 65 -0.09 -2.97 14.97
C LYS A 65 -1.45 -2.86 14.26
N TYR A 66 -1.46 -2.32 13.05
CA TYR A 66 -2.72 -2.16 12.30
C TYR A 66 -3.30 -3.47 11.75
N VAL A 67 -2.48 -4.48 11.53
CA VAL A 67 -2.99 -5.83 11.21
C VAL A 67 -3.82 -6.38 12.38
N LEU A 68 -3.35 -6.24 13.62
CA LEU A 68 -4.11 -6.65 14.80
C LEU A 68 -5.41 -5.85 14.94
N GLN A 69 -5.36 -4.53 14.74
CA GLN A 69 -6.54 -3.67 14.75
C GLN A 69 -7.53 -4.06 13.64
N TYR A 70 -7.04 -4.36 12.44
CA TYR A 70 -7.88 -4.79 11.31
C TYR A 70 -8.60 -6.11 11.58
N ILE A 71 -7.94 -7.06 12.26
CA ILE A 71 -8.54 -8.33 12.69
C ILE A 71 -9.69 -8.05 13.67
N GLU A 72 -9.46 -7.19 14.66
CA GLU A 72 -10.47 -6.81 15.66
C GLU A 72 -11.64 -6.07 15.00
N ASP A 73 -11.39 -5.04 14.20
CA ASP A 73 -12.43 -4.21 13.57
C ASP A 73 -13.36 -4.99 12.62
N ASN A 74 -12.87 -6.09 12.06
CA ASN A 74 -13.63 -6.92 11.15
C ASN A 74 -14.18 -8.21 11.79
N ASP A 75 -13.99 -8.41 13.10
CA ASP A 75 -14.34 -9.63 13.83
C ASP A 75 -13.83 -10.90 13.11
N ILE A 76 -12.55 -10.86 12.69
CA ILE A 76 -11.94 -11.95 11.94
C ILE A 76 -11.55 -13.06 12.91
N GLN A 77 -12.09 -14.23 12.69
CA GLN A 77 -11.83 -15.38 13.53
C GLN A 77 -10.49 -16.07 13.15
N GLU A 78 -9.88 -16.76 14.11
CA GLU A 78 -8.60 -17.46 13.94
C GLU A 78 -8.55 -18.35 12.68
N TRP A 79 -9.62 -19.09 12.42
CA TRP A 79 -9.72 -19.96 11.25
C TRP A 79 -9.93 -19.20 9.91
N GLN A 80 -10.33 -17.92 9.97
CA GLN A 80 -10.46 -17.05 8.79
C GLN A 80 -9.14 -16.34 8.46
N PHE A 81 -8.28 -16.16 9.46
CA PHE A 81 -6.99 -15.50 9.34
C PHE A 81 -5.89 -16.49 9.74
N PRO A 82 -5.43 -17.34 8.81
CA PRO A 82 -4.49 -18.42 9.13
C PRO A 82 -3.12 -17.95 9.64
N LEU A 83 -2.92 -16.66 9.73
CA LEU A 83 -1.73 -16.00 10.26
C LEU A 83 -1.94 -15.47 11.68
N TYR A 84 -2.88 -16.06 12.42
CA TYR A 84 -3.18 -15.65 13.80
C TYR A 84 -1.99 -15.83 14.75
N ASN A 85 -1.09 -16.76 14.43
CA ASN A 85 0.18 -16.89 15.13
C ASN A 85 1.13 -15.76 14.68
N ILE A 86 1.27 -14.75 15.53
CA ILE A 86 2.26 -13.67 15.37
C ILE A 86 3.63 -14.31 15.18
N GLY A 87 4.20 -14.22 13.98
CA GLY A 87 5.48 -14.84 13.62
C GLY A 87 5.43 -15.71 12.36
N GLU A 88 4.24 -16.17 11.94
CA GLU A 88 4.06 -16.94 10.70
C GLU A 88 3.75 -16.08 9.48
N TRP A 89 3.64 -14.79 9.64
CA TRP A 89 3.37 -13.81 8.60
C TRP A 89 4.53 -12.85 8.41
N LYS A 90 4.71 -12.43 7.19
CA LYS A 90 5.70 -11.42 6.84
C LYS A 90 5.14 -10.41 5.86
N PHE A 91 5.70 -9.24 5.91
CA PHE A 91 5.45 -8.23 4.89
C PHE A 91 6.24 -8.53 3.62
N GLU A 92 5.62 -8.29 2.49
CA GLU A 92 6.31 -8.18 1.21
C GLU A 92 7.17 -6.89 1.23
N ASP A 93 8.02 -6.74 0.20
CA ASP A 93 8.84 -5.55 0.04
C ASP A 93 8.02 -4.25 0.17
N PHE A 94 8.56 -3.28 0.88
CA PHE A 94 8.00 -1.93 0.91
C PHE A 94 8.34 -1.20 -0.37
N ARG A 95 7.31 -0.78 -1.11
CA ARG A 95 7.44 -0.10 -2.40
C ARG A 95 6.83 1.29 -2.32
N HIS A 96 7.66 2.29 -2.51
CA HIS A 96 7.22 3.66 -2.69
C HIS A 96 6.84 3.86 -4.15
N LYS A 97 5.60 4.26 -4.42
CA LYS A 97 5.09 4.57 -5.75
C LYS A 97 4.73 6.05 -5.81
N CYS A 98 5.29 6.73 -6.80
CA CYS A 98 5.02 8.14 -7.10
C CYS A 98 4.28 8.23 -8.44
N TYR A 99 3.07 8.72 -8.41
CA TYR A 99 2.22 8.98 -9.58
C TYR A 99 2.34 10.45 -9.95
N ALA A 100 2.76 10.74 -11.18
CA ALA A 100 2.85 12.10 -11.67
C ALA A 100 1.46 12.74 -11.80
N PRO A 101 1.31 14.06 -11.53
CA PRO A 101 0.04 14.74 -11.68
C PRO A 101 -0.48 14.65 -13.12
N ASP A 102 -1.78 14.58 -13.27
CA ASP A 102 -2.54 14.60 -14.52
C ASP A 102 -2.24 13.44 -15.51
N VAL A 103 -1.38 12.49 -15.12
CA VAL A 103 -0.94 11.36 -15.98
C VAL A 103 -0.89 10.04 -15.21
N GLY A 104 -0.35 10.05 -14.00
CA GLY A 104 -0.04 8.86 -13.22
C GLY A 104 -1.28 8.05 -12.86
N LYS A 105 -1.28 6.75 -13.18
CA LYS A 105 -2.42 5.87 -12.93
C LYS A 105 -2.02 4.41 -12.77
N PHE A 106 -2.96 3.61 -12.28
CA PHE A 106 -2.93 2.17 -12.39
C PHE A 106 -4.36 1.70 -12.69
N GLU A 107 -4.56 1.14 -13.88
CA GLU A 107 -5.87 0.67 -14.35
C GLU A 107 -6.41 -0.48 -13.51
N ASP A 108 -7.63 -0.89 -13.80
CA ASP A 108 -8.37 -1.94 -13.08
C ASP A 108 -7.55 -3.23 -12.97
N HIS A 109 -7.33 -3.70 -11.74
CA HIS A 109 -6.55 -4.89 -11.44
C HIS A 109 -6.91 -5.48 -10.07
N VAL A 110 -6.42 -6.69 -9.82
CA VAL A 110 -6.40 -7.31 -8.50
C VAL A 110 -4.96 -7.69 -8.13
N ASP A 111 -4.64 -7.63 -6.86
CA ASP A 111 -3.25 -7.80 -6.39
C ASP A 111 -2.85 -9.27 -6.17
N GLY A 112 -3.82 -10.18 -6.10
CA GLY A 112 -3.62 -11.62 -5.86
C GLY A 112 -3.73 -12.54 -7.10
N ALA A 113 -3.69 -11.99 -8.33
CA ALA A 113 -4.07 -12.73 -9.55
C ALA A 113 -2.99 -13.63 -10.17
N THR A 114 -1.76 -13.62 -9.68
CA THR A 114 -0.63 -14.34 -10.30
C THR A 114 -0.01 -15.37 -9.37
N MET A 115 0.76 -16.33 -9.94
CA MET A 115 1.50 -17.30 -9.14
C MET A 115 2.53 -16.65 -8.18
N TYR A 116 2.98 -15.42 -8.48
CA TYR A 116 3.92 -14.67 -7.63
C TYR A 116 3.23 -13.91 -6.50
N SER A 117 1.93 -13.64 -6.63
CA SER A 117 1.13 -12.86 -5.67
C SER A 117 0.03 -13.67 -4.99
N LYS A 118 -0.11 -14.97 -5.29
CA LYS A 118 -1.17 -15.84 -4.76
C LYS A 118 -1.16 -16.01 -3.24
N ASP A 119 -0.02 -15.79 -2.62
CA ASP A 119 0.20 -15.88 -1.18
C ASP A 119 0.04 -14.52 -0.46
N ARG A 120 -0.34 -13.46 -1.18
CA ARG A 120 -0.78 -12.21 -0.58
C ARG A 120 -2.11 -12.39 0.11
N TYR A 121 -2.21 -11.90 1.32
CA TYR A 121 -3.41 -12.02 2.16
C TYR A 121 -4.09 -10.68 2.40
N LEU A 122 -3.32 -9.61 2.59
CA LEU A 122 -3.85 -8.29 2.87
C LEU A 122 -3.03 -7.23 2.13
N VAL A 123 -3.71 -6.31 1.48
CA VAL A 123 -3.14 -5.11 0.86
C VAL A 123 -3.03 -4.02 1.91
N MET A 124 -1.94 -3.27 1.90
CA MET A 124 -1.71 -2.14 2.79
C MET A 124 -1.07 -0.99 2.02
N PHE A 125 -1.80 0.13 1.88
CA PHE A 125 -1.33 1.34 1.22
C PHE A 125 -1.36 2.51 2.20
N ILE A 126 -0.21 3.15 2.41
CA ILE A 126 -0.08 4.38 3.18
C ILE A 126 0.02 5.53 2.18
N TYR A 127 -0.92 6.47 2.25
CA TYR A 127 -0.86 7.71 1.48
C TYR A 127 0.04 8.72 2.21
N LEU A 128 0.92 9.37 1.46
CA LEU A 128 1.90 10.29 2.03
C LEU A 128 1.55 11.75 1.80
N GLU A 129 0.55 12.04 0.95
CA GLU A 129 0.16 13.40 0.60
C GLU A 129 -1.35 13.53 0.48
N ASP A 130 -1.85 14.73 0.79
CA ASP A 130 -3.19 15.18 0.48
C ASP A 130 -3.28 15.61 -1.00
N GLY A 131 -4.48 15.69 -1.55
CA GLY A 131 -4.72 16.29 -2.85
C GLY A 131 -5.99 15.79 -3.54
N GLU A 132 -6.34 16.41 -4.63
CA GLU A 132 -7.48 16.04 -5.47
C GLU A 132 -7.12 14.91 -6.42
N GLY A 133 -8.08 14.07 -6.75
CA GLY A 133 -7.87 12.90 -7.60
C GLY A 133 -6.94 11.87 -6.95
N GLY A 134 -6.52 10.88 -7.69
CA GLY A 134 -5.62 9.85 -7.20
C GLY A 134 -6.24 8.90 -6.18
N GLU A 135 -7.56 8.83 -6.05
CA GLU A 135 -8.25 7.89 -5.17
C GLU A 135 -7.88 6.46 -5.52
N THR A 136 -7.91 5.58 -4.53
CA THR A 136 -7.99 4.15 -4.77
C THR A 136 -9.46 3.77 -4.83
N VAL A 137 -9.93 3.35 -6.02
CA VAL A 137 -11.32 2.97 -6.25
C VAL A 137 -11.44 1.45 -6.21
N LEU A 138 -12.28 0.93 -5.30
CA LEU A 138 -12.68 -0.47 -5.25
C LEU A 138 -14.03 -0.60 -6.00
N LEU A 139 -13.97 -1.13 -7.22
CA LEU A 139 -15.07 -1.02 -8.18
C LEU A 139 -16.31 -1.82 -7.76
N ASP A 140 -16.13 -3.07 -7.37
CA ASP A 140 -17.24 -3.96 -7.01
C ASP A 140 -17.95 -3.54 -5.70
N GLN A 141 -17.29 -2.72 -4.88
CA GLN A 141 -17.81 -2.19 -3.62
C GLN A 141 -18.35 -0.77 -3.73
N ASP A 142 -18.16 -0.12 -4.88
CA ASP A 142 -18.51 1.29 -5.13
C ASP A 142 -17.87 2.24 -4.08
N ILE A 143 -16.58 2.04 -3.81
CA ILE A 143 -15.83 2.82 -2.83
C ILE A 143 -14.68 3.54 -3.52
N ALA A 144 -14.58 4.86 -3.32
CA ALA A 144 -13.42 5.66 -3.63
C ALA A 144 -12.76 6.13 -2.34
N VAL A 145 -11.53 5.68 -2.09
CA VAL A 145 -10.75 6.12 -0.91
C VAL A 145 -9.85 7.26 -1.33
N GLU A 146 -10.18 8.46 -0.86
CA GLU A 146 -9.39 9.67 -1.10
C GLU A 146 -8.00 9.55 -0.47
N ARG A 147 -7.00 10.09 -1.16
CA ARG A 147 -5.66 10.22 -0.59
C ARG A 147 -5.64 11.27 0.51
N LYS A 148 -5.02 10.93 1.63
CA LYS A 148 -4.83 11.81 2.77
C LYS A 148 -3.50 11.45 3.45
N ALA A 149 -2.67 12.44 3.70
CA ALA A 149 -1.38 12.22 4.34
C ALA A 149 -1.54 11.45 5.66
N GLY A 150 -0.81 10.37 5.81
CA GLY A 150 -0.88 9.49 6.98
C GLY A 150 -2.03 8.50 7.00
N ARG A 151 -2.90 8.44 5.97
CA ARG A 151 -3.97 7.44 5.87
C ARG A 151 -3.40 6.10 5.44
N LEU A 152 -3.75 5.04 6.18
CA LEU A 152 -3.50 3.65 5.83
C LEU A 152 -4.79 3.02 5.33
N LEU A 153 -4.80 2.51 4.09
CA LEU A 153 -5.88 1.71 3.51
C LEU A 153 -5.51 0.24 3.56
N MET A 154 -6.44 -0.61 4.01
CA MET A 154 -6.29 -2.05 4.11
C MET A 154 -7.50 -2.78 3.51
N PHE A 155 -7.25 -3.80 2.67
CA PHE A 155 -8.28 -4.65 2.06
C PHE A 155 -7.68 -5.96 1.52
N PRO A 156 -8.49 -7.02 1.30
CA PRO A 156 -8.00 -8.28 0.74
C PRO A 156 -7.55 -8.13 -0.72
N PRO A 157 -6.49 -8.86 -1.18
CA PRO A 157 -6.01 -8.80 -2.57
C PRO A 157 -6.79 -9.65 -3.56
N ALA A 158 -7.87 -10.31 -3.11
CA ALA A 158 -8.62 -11.31 -3.86
C ALA A 158 -9.32 -10.73 -5.11
N TRP A 159 -9.75 -11.60 -6.01
CA TRP A 159 -10.43 -11.24 -7.26
C TRP A 159 -11.74 -10.47 -7.06
N THR A 160 -12.34 -10.56 -5.88
CA THR A 160 -13.53 -9.79 -5.47
C THR A 160 -13.22 -8.35 -5.04
N TYR A 161 -11.97 -7.93 -5.07
CA TYR A 161 -11.52 -6.56 -4.74
C TYR A 161 -10.82 -5.94 -5.93
N LEU A 162 -11.54 -5.90 -7.08
CA LEU A 162 -11.10 -5.20 -8.27
C LEU A 162 -10.93 -3.72 -7.96
N HIS A 163 -9.75 -3.17 -8.23
CA HIS A 163 -9.46 -1.79 -7.88
C HIS A 163 -8.55 -1.10 -8.89
N ARG A 164 -8.53 0.22 -8.82
CA ARG A 164 -7.64 1.08 -9.61
C ARG A 164 -7.11 2.25 -8.80
N ALA A 165 -6.03 2.86 -9.27
CA ALA A 165 -5.57 4.16 -8.81
C ALA A 165 -5.93 5.21 -9.86
N ASN A 166 -6.82 6.14 -9.50
CA ASN A 166 -7.18 7.28 -10.34
C ASN A 166 -5.99 8.23 -10.53
N ILE A 167 -6.08 9.07 -11.56
CA ILE A 167 -5.08 10.09 -11.87
C ILE A 167 -5.12 11.17 -10.77
N PRO A 168 -3.98 11.49 -10.12
CA PRO A 168 -3.91 12.62 -9.21
C PRO A 168 -3.96 13.94 -9.98
N LEU A 169 -4.62 14.95 -9.43
CA LEU A 169 -4.78 16.26 -10.05
C LEU A 169 -3.86 17.29 -9.36
N GLY A 170 -3.15 18.07 -10.16
CA GLY A 170 -2.36 19.22 -9.72
C GLY A 170 -1.06 18.94 -8.96
N ASN A 171 -1.00 17.91 -8.11
CA ASN A 171 0.21 17.47 -7.41
C ASN A 171 0.43 15.97 -7.49
N GLU A 172 1.66 15.53 -7.29
CA GLU A 172 2.03 14.10 -7.26
C GLU A 172 1.22 13.35 -6.19
N LYS A 173 1.01 12.06 -6.42
CA LYS A 173 0.52 11.13 -5.41
C LYS A 173 1.64 10.18 -5.02
N ASN A 174 2.03 10.22 -3.76
CA ASN A 174 3.01 9.31 -3.19
C ASN A 174 2.33 8.32 -2.22
N ILE A 175 2.60 7.02 -2.40
CA ILE A 175 2.13 5.95 -1.50
C ILE A 175 3.26 4.98 -1.17
N ILE A 176 3.23 4.41 0.03
CA ILE A 176 3.98 3.21 0.37
C ILE A 176 3.03 2.02 0.31
N GLY A 177 3.35 1.04 -0.52
CA GLY A 177 2.60 -0.21 -0.61
C GLY A 177 3.38 -1.40 -0.07
N SER A 178 2.71 -2.25 0.67
CA SER A 178 3.19 -3.58 1.05
C SER A 178 2.00 -4.54 1.17
N TYR A 179 2.31 -5.82 1.32
CA TYR A 179 1.31 -6.88 1.45
C TYR A 179 1.69 -7.79 2.61
N LEU A 180 0.69 -8.21 3.36
CA LEU A 180 0.86 -9.33 4.26
C LEU A 180 0.82 -10.62 3.44
N ARG A 181 1.77 -11.51 3.67
CA ARG A 181 1.89 -12.78 2.94
C ARG A 181 1.88 -13.96 3.88
N PHE A 182 1.36 -15.08 3.39
CA PHE A 182 1.62 -16.37 3.99
C PHE A 182 3.13 -16.68 3.95
N THR A 183 3.69 -17.17 5.05
CA THR A 183 5.02 -17.77 5.04
C THR A 183 4.90 -19.16 4.43
N LYS A 184 5.81 -19.49 3.52
CA LYS A 184 6.03 -20.90 3.19
C LYS A 184 6.76 -21.53 4.37
N GLU A 185 6.24 -22.64 4.85
CA GLU A 185 7.01 -23.54 5.70
C GLU A 185 8.31 -23.98 5.00
#